data_0c5062d0805295c035dad706ca73ade8
#
_entry.id   0c5062d0805295c035dad706ca73ade8
#
_cell.length_a   1.000
_cell.length_b   1.000
_cell.length_c   1.000
_cell.angle_alpha   90.00
_cell.angle_beta   90.00
_cell.angle_gamma   90.00
#
_symmetry.space_group_name_H-M   'P 1'
#
loop_
_entity.id
_entity.type
_entity.pdbx_description
1 polymer ?
#
loop_
_entity_poly.entity_id
_entity_poly.type
_entity_poly.pdbx_seq_one_letter_code
_entity_poly.pdbx_strand_id
1 'polypeptide(L)'
;MIYAIDGKPFPKPPSTCEHTVTQVVTKASRTVGKGALLNKELLAEKEKINCTWLYMTTREYAQLRQMGAGKNFFKLNYYDATTMTKKTKEFYGSDITATEVNGLDRNDIPQGYQNVKWNFIER
;
A
#
# COMPACT_ATOMS: atom_id res chain seq x y z
N MET A 1 6.29 -15.15 -1.84
CA MET A 1 6.24 -13.66 -1.81
C MET A 1 5.42 -13.20 -0.61
N ILE A 2 5.88 -12.19 0.10
CA ILE A 2 5.20 -11.70 1.31
C ILE A 2 3.92 -10.94 0.97
N TYR A 3 3.99 -10.07 -0.03
CA TYR A 3 2.87 -9.20 -0.36
C TYR A 3 1.76 -9.96 -1.07
N ALA A 4 0.59 -9.95 -0.47
CA ALA A 4 -0.59 -10.59 -1.01
C ALA A 4 -1.85 -9.84 -0.57
N ILE A 5 -2.86 -9.85 -1.40
CA ILE A 5 -4.18 -9.27 -1.10
C ILE A 5 -5.18 -10.41 -1.01
N ASP A 6 -5.86 -10.51 0.14
CA ASP A 6 -6.87 -11.55 0.40
C ASP A 6 -6.34 -12.98 0.10
N GLY A 7 -5.07 -13.22 0.44
CA GLY A 7 -4.42 -14.50 0.22
C GLY A 7 -3.89 -14.72 -1.20
N LYS A 8 -4.10 -13.78 -2.12
CA LYS A 8 -3.57 -13.87 -3.48
C LYS A 8 -2.28 -13.08 -3.59
N PRO A 9 -1.16 -13.71 -3.91
CA PRO A 9 0.11 -13.01 -4.05
C PRO A 9 0.08 -12.04 -5.22
N PHE A 10 0.87 -10.98 -5.12
CA PHE A 10 1.04 -10.05 -6.22
C PHE A 10 1.60 -10.77 -7.45
N PRO A 11 1.20 -10.35 -8.66
CA PRO A 11 1.72 -10.96 -9.88
C PRO A 11 3.22 -10.76 -10.05
N LYS A 12 3.77 -9.74 -9.41
CA LYS A 12 5.20 -9.44 -9.41
C LYS A 12 5.57 -8.80 -8.08
N PRO A 13 6.73 -9.16 -7.48
CA PRO A 13 7.19 -8.50 -6.26
C PRO A 13 7.45 -7.01 -6.53
N PRO A 14 7.05 -6.12 -5.62
CA PRO A 14 7.39 -4.71 -5.75
C PRO A 14 8.89 -4.51 -5.82
N SER A 15 9.33 -3.59 -6.68
CA SER A 15 10.74 -3.23 -6.77
C SER A 15 11.21 -2.52 -5.50
N THR A 16 10.36 -1.66 -4.97
CA THR A 16 10.58 -0.98 -3.70
C THR A 16 9.27 -0.82 -2.95
N CYS A 17 9.36 -0.83 -1.63
CA CYS A 17 8.24 -0.51 -0.76
C CYS A 17 8.71 0.52 0.25
N GLU A 18 8.04 1.65 0.29
CA GLU A 18 8.28 2.69 1.28
C GLU A 18 7.25 2.56 2.39
N HIS A 19 7.71 2.39 3.60
CA HIS A 19 6.85 2.27 4.77
C HIS A 19 6.84 3.58 5.55
N THR A 20 5.66 4.05 5.89
CA THR A 20 5.45 5.21 6.74
C THR A 20 4.52 4.80 7.86
N VAL A 21 4.95 5.04 9.10
CA VAL A 21 4.11 4.80 10.27
C VAL A 21 3.59 6.15 10.73
N THR A 22 2.28 6.30 10.69
CA THR A 22 1.60 7.53 11.11
C THR A 22 0.96 7.32 12.46
N GLN A 23 1.27 8.21 13.38
CA GLN A 23 0.63 8.23 14.69
C GLN A 23 -0.70 8.97 14.59
N VAL A 24 -1.76 8.28 14.93
CA VAL A 24 -3.09 8.88 14.98
C VAL A 24 -3.37 9.34 16.40
N VAL A 25 -3.43 10.64 16.58
CA VAL A 25 -3.75 11.27 17.85
C VAL A 25 -5.20 11.75 17.79
N THR A 26 -6.06 11.19 18.61
CA THR A 26 -7.48 11.59 18.61
C THR A 26 -7.76 12.86 19.37
N LYS A 27 -6.98 13.13 20.37
CA LYS A 27 -7.11 14.36 21.13
C LYS A 27 -5.74 14.90 21.43
N ALA A 28 -5.45 16.08 20.89
CA ALA A 28 -4.58 16.97 21.61
C ALA A 28 -5.33 17.33 22.87
N SER A 29 -5.12 16.62 23.96
CA SER A 29 -5.74 16.99 25.21
C SER A 29 -5.12 18.30 25.63
N ARG A 30 -5.87 19.34 25.45
CA ARG A 30 -5.57 20.60 26.09
C ARG A 30 -6.06 20.51 27.52
N THR A 31 -5.24 20.01 28.36
CA THR A 31 -5.47 20.27 29.77
C THR A 31 -4.87 21.63 30.10
N VAL A 32 -5.69 22.50 30.52
CA VAL A 32 -5.24 23.72 31.14
C VAL A 32 -4.75 23.32 32.53
N GLY A 33 -3.46 23.29 32.70
CA GLY A 33 -2.87 22.97 34.00
C GLY A 33 -1.58 22.22 33.93
N LYS A 34 -1.07 21.85 35.09
CA LYS A 34 0.18 21.15 35.25
C LYS A 34 0.12 19.77 34.57
N GLY A 35 1.01 19.49 33.68
CA GLY A 35 1.02 18.23 32.96
C GLY A 35 0.32 18.26 31.61
N ALA A 36 -0.27 19.38 31.22
CA ALA A 36 -0.87 19.57 29.92
C ALA A 36 0.05 19.25 28.76
N LEU A 37 1.31 19.37 28.98
CA LEU A 37 2.37 19.21 27.98
C LEU A 37 2.54 17.77 27.51
N LEU A 38 2.09 16.79 28.24
CA LEU A 38 2.42 15.41 28.03
C LEU A 38 1.27 14.53 27.61
N ASN A 39 0.07 15.08 27.55
CA ASN A 39 -1.11 14.30 27.24
C ASN A 39 -1.38 14.28 25.75
N LYS A 40 -0.48 13.66 25.05
CA LYS A 40 -0.68 13.23 23.70
C LYS A 40 -1.19 11.81 23.78
N GLU A 41 -2.50 11.62 23.71
CA GLU A 41 -3.03 10.29 23.62
C GLU A 41 -2.80 9.74 22.23
N LEU A 42 -1.90 8.77 22.16
CA LEU A 42 -1.70 7.99 20.98
C LEU A 42 -2.79 6.91 20.92
N LEU A 43 -3.75 7.06 20.04
CA LEU A 43 -4.80 6.05 19.87
C LEU A 43 -4.34 4.84 19.09
N ALA A 44 -3.61 5.08 18.03
CA ALA A 44 -3.15 4.01 17.16
C ALA A 44 -2.00 4.49 16.29
N GLU A 45 -1.17 3.53 15.91
CA GLU A 45 -0.22 3.72 14.82
C GLU A 45 -0.83 3.08 13.58
N LYS A 46 -0.82 3.80 12.47
CA LYS A 46 -1.27 3.29 11.18
C LYS A 46 -0.12 3.26 10.21
N GLU A 47 0.00 2.16 9.51
CA GLU A 47 1.05 1.97 8.53
C GLU A 47 0.54 2.33 7.14
N LYS A 48 1.37 3.03 6.39
CA LYS A 48 1.15 3.32 4.99
C LYS A 48 2.30 2.71 4.20
N ILE A 49 1.96 1.91 3.20
CA ILE A 49 2.95 1.22 2.38
C ILE A 49 2.79 1.72 0.95
N ASN A 50 3.85 2.31 0.41
CA ASN A 50 3.90 2.77 -0.96
C ASN A 50 4.71 1.76 -1.77
N CYS A 51 4.04 0.98 -2.59
CA CYS A 51 4.69 -0.01 -3.45
C CYS A 51 4.97 0.59 -4.84
N THR A 52 6.15 0.34 -5.36
CA THR A 52 6.56 0.76 -6.69
C THR A 52 7.12 -0.43 -7.45
N TRP A 53 6.63 -0.61 -8.66
CA TRP A 53 7.17 -1.57 -9.63
C TRP A 53 7.82 -0.79 -10.75
N LEU A 54 9.09 -1.03 -11.01
CA LEU A 54 9.80 -0.34 -12.09
C LEU A 54 9.25 -0.70 -13.46
N TYR A 55 8.87 -1.95 -13.64
CA TYR A 55 8.26 -2.43 -14.87
C TYR A 55 7.34 -3.61 -14.59
N MET A 56 6.20 -3.63 -15.27
CA MET A 56 5.27 -4.76 -15.27
C MET A 56 4.82 -5.03 -16.70
N THR A 57 4.67 -6.29 -17.05
CA THR A 57 4.02 -6.64 -18.30
C THR A 57 2.53 -6.25 -18.26
N THR A 58 1.93 -6.12 -19.42
CA THR A 58 0.49 -5.80 -19.51
C THR A 58 -0.35 -6.80 -18.72
N ARG A 59 0.00 -8.07 -18.78
CA ARG A 59 -0.70 -9.12 -18.04
C ARG A 59 -0.55 -8.97 -16.53
N GLU A 60 0.66 -8.72 -16.06
CA GLU A 60 0.93 -8.52 -14.63
C GLU A 60 0.18 -7.30 -14.10
N TYR A 61 0.21 -6.21 -14.84
CA TYR A 61 -0.51 -4.99 -14.47
C TYR A 61 -2.02 -5.21 -14.41
N ALA A 62 -2.57 -5.93 -15.38
CA ALA A 62 -3.99 -6.28 -15.38
C ALA A 62 -4.37 -7.11 -14.15
N GLN A 63 -3.55 -8.09 -13.80
CA GLN A 63 -3.78 -8.91 -12.62
C GLN A 63 -3.73 -8.08 -11.33
N LEU A 64 -2.77 -7.16 -11.24
CA LEU A 64 -2.65 -6.28 -10.08
C LEU A 64 -3.90 -5.40 -9.92
N ARG A 65 -4.36 -4.80 -11.00
CA ARG A 65 -5.56 -3.97 -10.96
C ARG A 65 -6.80 -4.76 -10.56
N GLN A 66 -6.94 -5.97 -11.06
CA GLN A 66 -8.07 -6.83 -10.73
C GLN A 66 -8.09 -7.22 -9.25
N MET A 67 -6.93 -7.32 -8.62
CA MET A 67 -6.85 -7.65 -7.20
C MET A 67 -7.50 -6.59 -6.31
N GLY A 68 -7.45 -5.33 -6.71
CA GLY A 68 -8.03 -4.23 -5.94
C GLY A 68 -9.40 -3.77 -6.44
N ALA A 69 -9.84 -4.25 -7.59
CA ALA A 69 -11.06 -3.76 -8.22
C ALA A 69 -12.31 -4.05 -7.36
N GLY A 70 -13.11 -3.04 -7.14
CA GLY A 70 -14.38 -3.17 -6.40
C GLY A 70 -14.23 -3.40 -4.92
N LYS A 71 -13.04 -3.33 -4.36
CA LYS A 71 -12.80 -3.56 -2.93
C LYS A 71 -12.60 -2.24 -2.21
N ASN A 72 -13.40 -1.98 -1.18
CA ASN A 72 -13.17 -0.85 -0.28
C ASN A 72 -12.03 -1.14 0.67
N PHE A 73 -12.03 -2.34 1.24
CA PHE A 73 -11.00 -2.82 2.15
C PHE A 73 -10.60 -4.23 1.77
N PHE A 74 -9.38 -4.59 2.06
CA PHE A 74 -8.88 -5.93 1.83
C PHE A 74 -7.80 -6.27 2.86
N LYS A 75 -7.51 -7.55 2.99
CA LYS A 75 -6.45 -8.01 3.88
C LYS A 75 -5.13 -8.01 3.11
N LEU A 76 -4.20 -7.20 3.56
CA LEU A 76 -2.86 -7.13 2.98
C LEU A 76 -1.87 -7.89 3.85
N ASN A 77 -1.15 -8.81 3.24
CA ASN A 77 0.00 -9.45 3.86
C ASN A 77 1.22 -8.59 3.61
N TYR A 78 1.96 -8.28 4.67
CA TYR A 78 3.14 -7.44 4.58
C TYR A 78 4.15 -7.82 5.66
N TYR A 79 5.35 -7.26 5.58
CA TYR A 79 6.38 -7.43 6.58
C TYR A 79 6.37 -6.26 7.54
N ASP A 80 6.19 -6.56 8.83
CA ASP A 80 6.23 -5.55 9.88
C ASP A 80 7.65 -5.46 10.44
N ALA A 81 8.31 -4.35 10.18
CA ALA A 81 9.68 -4.14 10.64
C ALA A 81 9.79 -4.00 12.16
N THR A 82 8.73 -3.52 12.81
CA THR A 82 8.74 -3.33 14.26
C THR A 82 8.83 -4.65 15.02
N THR A 83 8.07 -5.64 14.58
CA THR A 83 8.05 -6.96 15.21
C THR A 83 8.92 -7.97 14.48
N MET A 84 9.46 -7.60 13.32
CA MET A 84 10.26 -8.46 12.46
C MET A 84 9.51 -9.73 12.03
N THR A 85 8.22 -9.60 11.82
CA THR A 85 7.34 -10.69 11.43
C THR A 85 6.43 -10.32 10.28
N LYS A 86 5.91 -11.34 9.60
CA LYS A 86 4.87 -11.14 8.59
C LYS A 86 3.54 -10.92 9.30
N LYS A 87 2.79 -9.93 8.84
CA LYS A 87 1.46 -9.62 9.38
C LYS A 87 0.44 -9.52 8.27
N THR A 88 -0.81 -9.69 8.66
CA THR A 88 -1.96 -9.49 7.80
C THR A 88 -2.93 -8.54 8.50
N LYS A 89 -3.21 -7.41 7.88
CA LYS A 89 -4.15 -6.43 8.41
C LYS A 89 -5.04 -5.90 7.30
N GLU A 90 -6.13 -5.24 7.69
CA GLU A 90 -7.00 -4.58 6.72
C GLU A 90 -6.38 -3.27 6.28
N PHE A 91 -6.31 -3.12 4.95
CA PHE A 91 -5.84 -1.92 4.28
C PHE A 91 -6.84 -1.50 3.22
N TYR A 92 -6.75 -0.27 2.79
CA TYR A 92 -7.39 0.18 1.55
C TYR A 92 -6.33 0.73 0.61
N GLY A 93 -6.57 0.54 -0.68
CA GLY A 93 -5.67 1.03 -1.71
C GLY A 93 -6.07 2.42 -2.19
N SER A 94 -5.07 3.23 -2.47
CA SER A 94 -5.27 4.49 -3.17
C SER A 94 -5.25 4.25 -4.68
N ASP A 95 -5.17 5.33 -5.46
CA ASP A 95 -5.11 5.24 -6.91
C ASP A 95 -3.85 4.50 -7.37
N ILE A 96 -4.01 3.67 -8.38
CA ILE A 96 -2.89 3.04 -9.07
C ILE A 96 -2.46 3.95 -10.21
N THR A 97 -1.19 4.30 -10.24
CA THR A 97 -0.60 5.11 -11.29
C THR A 97 0.43 4.29 -12.05
N ALA A 98 0.40 4.36 -13.36
CA ALA A 98 1.36 3.65 -14.20
C ALA A 98 1.61 4.43 -15.49
N THR A 99 2.81 4.29 -16.04
CA THR A 99 3.16 4.87 -17.32
C THR A 99 3.18 3.78 -18.37
N GLU A 100 2.37 3.92 -19.39
CA GLU A 100 2.29 2.97 -20.49
C GLU A 100 3.52 3.02 -21.35
N VAL A 101 4.06 1.86 -21.69
CA VAL A 101 5.17 1.74 -22.63
C VAL A 101 4.60 1.64 -24.04
N ASN A 102 4.88 2.66 -24.84
CA ASN A 102 4.31 2.81 -26.18
C ASN A 102 5.05 2.02 -27.25
N GLY A 103 5.08 0.71 -27.11
CA GLY A 103 5.45 -0.18 -28.19
C GLY A 103 4.25 -1.08 -28.43
N LEU A 104 3.27 -0.63 -29.19
CA LEU A 104 2.06 -1.36 -29.42
C LEU A 104 2.32 -2.59 -30.33
N ASP A 105 1.67 -3.69 -30.00
CA ASP A 105 1.69 -4.88 -30.83
C ASP A 105 0.63 -4.77 -31.93
N ARG A 106 0.43 -5.88 -32.69
CA ARG A 106 -0.55 -5.91 -33.80
C ARG A 106 -1.98 -5.61 -33.36
N ASN A 107 -2.31 -5.82 -32.09
CA ASN A 107 -3.64 -5.65 -31.55
C ASN A 107 -3.76 -4.33 -30.77
N ASP A 108 -2.80 -3.41 -30.96
CA ASP A 108 -2.74 -2.15 -30.23
C ASP A 108 -2.65 -2.33 -28.71
N ILE A 109 -2.03 -3.41 -28.28
CA ILE A 109 -1.84 -3.70 -26.87
C ILE A 109 -0.48 -3.15 -26.43
N PRO A 110 -0.43 -2.37 -25.35
CA PRO A 110 0.85 -1.87 -24.82
C PRO A 110 1.79 -3.01 -24.46
N GLN A 111 3.09 -2.79 -24.63
CA GLN A 111 4.10 -3.77 -24.25
C GLN A 111 4.17 -3.98 -22.75
N GLY A 112 3.88 -2.96 -21.98
CA GLY A 112 3.90 -3.02 -20.54
C GLY A 112 3.71 -1.67 -19.91
N TYR A 113 3.93 -1.63 -18.60
CA TYR A 113 3.78 -0.43 -17.78
C TYR A 113 5.02 -0.25 -16.93
N GLN A 114 5.49 0.96 -16.81
CA GLN A 114 6.62 1.30 -15.96
C GLN A 114 6.21 2.30 -14.89
N ASN A 115 7.01 2.35 -13.83
CA ASN A 115 6.74 3.23 -12.69
C ASN A 115 5.33 3.04 -12.13
N VAL A 116 4.92 1.80 -11.98
CA VAL A 116 3.64 1.46 -11.38
C VAL A 116 3.71 1.75 -9.90
N LYS A 117 2.80 2.56 -9.41
CA LYS A 117 2.73 2.94 -7.99
C LYS A 117 1.35 2.68 -7.44
N TRP A 118 1.33 2.05 -6.29
CA TRP A 118 0.10 1.81 -5.55
C TRP A 118 0.37 1.94 -4.06
N ASN A 119 -0.44 2.74 -3.40
CA ASN A 119 -0.30 3.00 -1.98
C ASN A 119 -1.36 2.23 -1.21
N PHE A 120 -0.94 1.63 -0.12
CA PHE A 120 -1.82 0.91 0.79
C PHE A 120 -1.83 1.63 2.13
N ILE A 121 -3.00 1.90 2.64
CA ILE A 121 -3.20 2.62 3.89
C ILE A 121 -3.95 1.71 4.85
N GLU A 122 -3.41 1.52 6.04
CA GLU A 122 -4.04 0.70 7.07
C GLU A 122 -5.37 1.34 7.50
N ARG A 123 -6.37 0.49 7.60
CA ARG A 123 -7.69 0.89 8.04
C ARG A 123 -7.72 1.35 9.49
#